data_a0d7c1d50d8bab1cddfb1643e5d80c68
#
_entry.id   a0d7c1d50d8bab1cddfb1643e5d80c68
#
_cell.length_a   1.000
_cell.length_b   1.000
_cell.length_c   1.000
_cell.angle_alpha   90.00
_cell.angle_beta   90.00
_cell.angle_gamma   90.00
#
_symmetry.space_group_name_H-M   'P 1'
#
loop_
_entity.id
_entity.type
_entity.pdbx_description
1 polymer ?
#
loop_
_entity_poly.entity_id
_entity_poly.type
_entity_poly.pdbx_seq_one_letter_code
_entity_poly.pdbx_strand_id
1 'polypeptide(L)'
;SASYINQILMAPFEQFAGGSTIDRKTGQGLLEQNPHNDGHDWVGTRIGKNRTMGTLRYAANDPIFFMHHGNIDRIWSLYKNEMPDPNGPWGQQEYTYTDIDGSPLKVTVKDIVTKLTNITYQPPSDEPIKLTSTVVKTIPKSVTIPVSGELTKDGLVLDISENQQLKDLLSVDSKLSIFTVETGPISYAGKFNISVYVNQTNYIGRINVLDGRIPDTNLNAAHEFPMTIGIGQQSLTNNLNTSLSGYPKSIKLVLSKVQNKNFKLNIKSLKFTVLR
;
A
#
# COMPACT_ATOMS: atom_id res chain seq x y z
N SER A 1 -9.53 2.93 -9.98
CA SER A 1 -10.97 2.95 -10.34
C SER A 1 -11.82 3.04 -9.09
N ALA A 2 -13.04 3.56 -9.17
CA ALA A 2 -13.95 3.65 -8.02
C ALA A 2 -14.29 2.28 -7.43
N SER A 3 -14.36 1.25 -8.26
CA SER A 3 -14.52 -0.14 -7.79
C SER A 3 -13.39 -0.54 -6.83
N TYR A 4 -12.16 -0.17 -7.13
CA TYR A 4 -11.01 -0.43 -6.25
C TYR A 4 -11.12 0.35 -4.92
N ILE A 5 -11.48 1.64 -4.99
CA ILE A 5 -11.67 2.46 -3.77
C ILE A 5 -12.74 1.86 -2.87
N ASN A 6 -13.89 1.46 -3.43
CA ASN A 6 -14.95 0.80 -2.66
C ASN A 6 -14.45 -0.50 -2.00
N GLN A 7 -13.59 -1.26 -2.67
CA GLN A 7 -13.02 -2.49 -2.12
C GLN A 7 -12.08 -2.21 -0.94
N ILE A 8 -11.16 -1.23 -1.06
CA ILE A 8 -10.25 -0.92 0.03
C ILE A 8 -10.95 -0.32 1.25
N LEU A 9 -12.06 0.40 1.06
CA LEU A 9 -12.89 0.92 2.15
C LEU A 9 -13.54 -0.20 3.00
N MET A 10 -13.65 -1.41 2.47
CA MET A 10 -14.15 -2.58 3.20
C MET A 10 -13.06 -3.34 3.96
N ALA A 11 -11.79 -3.00 3.77
CA ALA A 11 -10.69 -3.69 4.43
C ALA A 11 -10.64 -3.37 5.94
N PRO A 12 -10.16 -4.28 6.79
CA PRO A 12 -9.84 -3.97 8.18
C PRO A 12 -8.86 -2.79 8.27
N PHE A 13 -8.94 -2.02 9.37
CA PHE A 13 -8.18 -0.78 9.53
C PHE A 13 -6.69 -0.94 9.27
N GLU A 14 -6.06 -1.98 9.85
CA GLU A 14 -4.62 -2.23 9.66
C GLU A 14 -4.23 -2.46 8.21
N GLN A 15 -5.13 -3.02 7.40
CA GLN A 15 -4.89 -3.23 5.98
C GLN A 15 -5.22 -1.98 5.15
N PHE A 16 -6.25 -1.23 5.54
CA PHE A 16 -6.64 0.01 4.88
C PHE A 16 -5.60 1.11 5.10
N ALA A 17 -5.30 1.40 6.36
CA ALA A 17 -4.45 2.52 6.77
C ALA A 17 -2.96 2.18 6.88
N GLY A 18 -2.64 0.89 7.04
CA GLY A 18 -1.29 0.47 7.44
C GLY A 18 -1.02 0.76 8.91
N GLY A 19 -0.46 -0.19 9.61
CA GLY A 19 0.08 -0.09 10.95
C GLY A 19 -0.71 0.65 12.03
N SER A 20 -1.52 -0.08 12.76
CA SER A 20 -2.10 0.42 14.02
C SER A 20 -1.11 0.42 15.19
N THR A 21 0.09 -0.09 15.01
CA THR A 21 1.09 -0.26 16.05
C THR A 21 2.18 0.82 16.00
N ILE A 22 2.65 1.22 17.17
CA ILE A 22 3.70 2.25 17.35
C ILE A 22 4.99 1.87 16.61
N ASP A 23 5.23 0.58 16.41
CA ASP A 23 6.49 0.07 15.84
C ASP A 23 6.55 0.04 14.31
N ARG A 24 5.49 0.46 13.63
CA ARG A 24 5.39 0.50 12.15
C ARG A 24 5.71 -0.83 11.43
N LYS A 25 5.67 -1.95 12.14
CA LYS A 25 5.99 -3.27 11.55
C LYS A 25 4.94 -3.78 10.57
N THR A 26 3.76 -3.20 10.55
CA THR A 26 2.65 -3.65 9.70
C THR A 26 2.71 -3.11 8.27
N GLY A 27 3.66 -2.24 7.95
CA GLY A 27 3.89 -1.74 6.60
C GLY A 27 2.88 -0.69 6.12
N GLN A 28 2.91 -0.44 4.81
CA GLN A 28 2.05 0.53 4.15
C GLN A 28 0.65 -0.05 3.95
N GLY A 29 -0.37 0.76 4.21
CA GLY A 29 -1.76 0.39 3.97
C GLY A 29 -2.16 0.44 2.49
N LEU A 30 -3.34 -0.11 2.20
CA LEU A 30 -3.89 -0.12 0.84
C LEU A 30 -4.13 1.29 0.30
N LEU A 31 -4.58 2.21 1.15
CA LEU A 31 -4.77 3.61 0.77
C LEU A 31 -3.44 4.30 0.44
N GLU A 32 -2.39 3.97 1.17
CA GLU A 32 -1.05 4.52 0.92
C GLU A 32 -0.44 3.94 -0.36
N GLN A 33 -0.55 2.64 -0.59
CA GLN A 33 -0.01 2.01 -1.80
C GLN A 33 -0.75 2.43 -3.07
N ASN A 34 -2.05 2.30 -3.06
CA ASN A 34 -2.94 2.66 -4.16
C ASN A 34 -4.22 3.30 -3.58
N PRO A 35 -4.52 4.56 -3.78
CA PRO A 35 -4.05 5.44 -4.87
C PRO A 35 -2.91 6.42 -4.50
N HIS A 36 -2.47 6.51 -3.22
CA HIS A 36 -1.55 7.57 -2.82
C HIS A 36 -0.20 7.48 -3.54
N ASN A 37 0.56 6.39 -3.36
CA ASN A 37 1.88 6.24 -3.97
C ASN A 37 1.82 6.18 -5.50
N ASP A 38 0.74 5.61 -6.07
CA ASP A 38 0.52 5.61 -7.51
C ASP A 38 0.37 7.03 -8.06
N GLY A 39 -0.34 7.91 -7.35
CA GLY A 39 -0.47 9.31 -7.72
C GLY A 39 0.87 10.04 -7.73
N HIS A 40 1.66 9.87 -6.69
CA HIS A 40 3.02 10.42 -6.61
C HIS A 40 3.91 9.90 -7.73
N ASP A 41 3.87 8.60 -8.01
CA ASP A 41 4.69 7.98 -9.04
C ASP A 41 4.27 8.41 -10.46
N TRP A 42 2.97 8.47 -10.71
CA TRP A 42 2.43 8.81 -12.01
C TRP A 42 2.71 10.26 -12.40
N VAL A 43 2.53 11.20 -11.49
CA VAL A 43 2.82 12.63 -11.74
C VAL A 43 4.32 12.87 -11.78
N GLY A 44 5.05 12.30 -10.83
CA GLY A 44 6.48 12.57 -10.67
C GLY A 44 7.40 11.95 -11.73
N THR A 45 6.92 11.01 -12.55
CA THR A 45 7.75 10.36 -13.58
C THR A 45 7.82 11.13 -14.90
N ARG A 46 6.94 12.09 -15.13
CA ARG A 46 6.80 12.77 -16.43
C ARG A 46 7.64 14.02 -16.57
N ILE A 47 8.12 14.60 -15.47
CA ILE A 47 8.86 15.86 -15.49
C ILE A 47 10.29 15.60 -15.00
N GLY A 48 11.26 15.80 -15.87
CA GLY A 48 12.67 15.47 -15.64
C GLY A 48 13.29 16.15 -14.42
N LYS A 49 14.31 15.50 -13.85
CA LYS A 49 15.15 15.96 -12.72
C LYS A 49 14.43 16.29 -11.40
N ASN A 50 13.66 15.33 -10.85
CA ASN A 50 13.69 14.99 -9.41
C ASN A 50 13.27 16.04 -8.37
N ARG A 51 12.39 17.00 -8.69
CA ARG A 51 11.91 18.00 -7.71
C ARG A 51 10.39 18.16 -7.71
N THR A 52 9.67 17.10 -8.03
CA THR A 52 8.21 17.08 -8.17
C THR A 52 7.60 16.04 -7.26
N MET A 53 6.30 15.78 -7.45
CA MET A 53 5.49 14.80 -6.73
C MET A 53 6.16 13.42 -6.52
N GLY A 54 7.04 12.99 -7.41
CA GLY A 54 7.73 11.69 -7.32
C GLY A 54 8.90 11.64 -6.33
N THR A 55 9.20 12.72 -5.62
CA THR A 55 10.29 12.78 -4.63
C THR A 55 9.78 13.40 -3.34
N LEU A 56 9.66 12.60 -2.27
CA LEU A 56 9.05 13.02 -1.01
C LEU A 56 9.57 14.37 -0.50
N ARG A 57 10.89 14.60 -0.56
CA ARG A 57 11.50 15.84 -0.08
C ARG A 57 11.01 17.11 -0.81
N TYR A 58 10.52 16.96 -2.04
CA TYR A 58 10.11 18.08 -2.90
C TYR A 58 8.67 18.00 -3.35
N ALA A 59 7.95 16.96 -2.96
CA ALA A 59 6.59 16.69 -3.44
C ALA A 59 5.65 17.88 -3.17
N ALA A 60 5.75 18.50 -1.99
CA ALA A 60 4.92 19.65 -1.60
C ALA A 60 5.24 20.95 -2.36
N ASN A 61 6.32 20.99 -3.16
CA ASN A 61 6.57 22.13 -4.05
C ASN A 61 5.70 22.09 -5.33
N ASP A 62 5.00 20.99 -5.55
CA ASP A 62 4.08 20.84 -6.68
C ASP A 62 2.65 21.14 -6.22
N PRO A 63 1.91 22.08 -6.84
CA PRO A 63 0.53 22.36 -6.45
C PRO A 63 -0.40 21.15 -6.48
N ILE A 64 -0.15 20.16 -7.34
CA ILE A 64 -0.93 18.92 -7.42
C ILE A 64 -0.85 18.12 -6.12
N PHE A 65 0.24 18.27 -5.35
CA PHE A 65 0.40 17.61 -4.05
C PHE A 65 -0.80 17.87 -3.14
N PHE A 66 -1.23 19.10 -3.01
CA PHE A 66 -2.33 19.47 -2.10
C PHE A 66 -3.67 18.93 -2.59
N MET A 67 -3.91 18.95 -3.90
CA MET A 67 -5.12 18.35 -4.50
C MET A 67 -5.13 16.83 -4.32
N HIS A 68 -3.99 16.20 -4.53
CA HIS A 68 -3.83 14.75 -4.35
C HIS A 68 -4.08 14.35 -2.90
N HIS A 69 -3.43 15.01 -1.94
CA HIS A 69 -3.61 14.73 -0.53
C HIS A 69 -5.00 15.08 -0.02
N GLY A 70 -5.62 16.14 -0.50
CA GLY A 70 -7.02 16.44 -0.22
C GLY A 70 -7.97 15.33 -0.68
N ASN A 71 -7.69 14.70 -1.83
CA ASN A 71 -8.47 13.55 -2.28
C ASN A 71 -8.20 12.28 -1.45
N ILE A 72 -6.95 12.04 -1.03
CA ILE A 72 -6.62 10.93 -0.12
C ILE A 72 -7.36 11.08 1.21
N ASP A 73 -7.36 12.29 1.77
CA ASP A 73 -8.07 12.61 3.00
C ASP A 73 -9.61 12.44 2.84
N ARG A 74 -10.18 12.85 1.69
CA ARG A 74 -11.56 12.57 1.34
C ARG A 74 -11.88 11.07 1.32
N ILE A 75 -10.99 10.24 0.75
CA ILE A 75 -11.17 8.79 0.74
C ILE A 75 -11.11 8.25 2.17
N TRP A 76 -10.17 8.73 2.99
CA TRP A 76 -10.08 8.39 4.40
C TRP A 76 -11.39 8.69 5.13
N SER A 77 -12.01 9.87 4.90
CA SER A 77 -13.27 10.27 5.55
C SER A 77 -14.46 9.34 5.22
N LEU A 78 -14.36 8.59 4.12
CA LEU A 78 -15.36 7.60 3.73
C LEU A 78 -15.20 6.25 4.46
N TYR A 79 -14.07 6.03 5.14
CA TYR A 79 -13.86 4.79 5.90
C TYR A 79 -14.80 4.74 7.11
N LYS A 80 -15.61 3.67 7.21
CA LYS A 80 -16.65 3.52 8.25
C LYS A 80 -16.51 2.25 9.08
N ASN A 81 -15.50 1.42 8.79
CA ASN A 81 -15.23 0.25 9.61
C ASN A 81 -14.60 0.66 10.95
N GLU A 82 -14.51 -0.29 11.86
CA GLU A 82 -13.93 -0.09 13.18
C GLU A 82 -12.47 0.40 13.07
N MET A 83 -12.19 1.51 13.73
CA MET A 83 -10.85 2.05 13.91
C MET A 83 -10.31 1.68 15.29
N PRO A 84 -8.97 1.65 15.48
CA PRO A 84 -8.40 1.48 16.82
C PRO A 84 -8.90 2.54 17.79
N ASP A 85 -8.96 2.18 19.09
CA ASP A 85 -9.34 3.12 20.13
C ASP A 85 -8.43 4.36 20.12
N PRO A 86 -8.98 5.56 19.90
CA PRO A 86 -8.18 6.79 19.93
C PRO A 86 -7.58 7.11 21.30
N ASN A 87 -8.02 6.47 22.38
CA ASN A 87 -7.39 6.57 23.69
C ASN A 87 -6.26 5.54 23.90
N GLY A 88 -6.16 4.55 23.02
CA GLY A 88 -5.10 3.55 23.03
C GLY A 88 -3.77 4.05 22.45
N PRO A 89 -2.77 3.15 22.35
CA PRO A 89 -1.42 3.50 21.87
C PRO A 89 -1.40 4.15 20.48
N TRP A 90 -2.29 3.76 19.59
CA TRP A 90 -2.42 4.36 18.27
C TRP A 90 -2.79 5.84 18.35
N GLY A 91 -3.79 6.19 19.15
CA GLY A 91 -4.27 7.56 19.30
C GLY A 91 -3.28 8.48 20.03
N GLN A 92 -2.38 7.92 20.82
CA GLN A 92 -1.36 8.66 21.56
C GLN A 92 -0.10 8.95 20.74
N GLN A 93 -0.01 8.48 19.50
CA GLN A 93 1.11 8.83 18.63
C GLN A 93 1.13 10.34 18.37
N GLU A 94 2.26 10.97 18.66
CA GLU A 94 2.46 12.42 18.54
C GLU A 94 3.28 12.74 17.28
N TYR A 95 2.86 13.77 16.57
CA TYR A 95 3.56 14.35 15.44
C TYR A 95 3.86 15.81 15.71
N THR A 96 5.01 16.29 15.28
CA THR A 96 5.39 17.69 15.40
C THR A 96 5.35 18.34 14.02
N TYR A 97 4.54 19.37 13.90
CA TYR A 97 4.43 20.22 12.71
C TYR A 97 5.01 21.60 13.01
N THR A 98 5.12 22.43 12.00
CA THR A 98 5.44 23.84 12.15
C THR A 98 4.14 24.65 11.98
N ASP A 99 3.79 25.44 13.00
CA ASP A 99 2.64 26.30 12.94
C ASP A 99 2.88 27.52 12.03
N ILE A 100 1.84 28.31 11.75
CA ILE A 100 1.90 29.46 10.86
C ILE A 100 2.88 30.54 11.32
N ASP A 101 3.12 30.63 12.62
CA ASP A 101 4.09 31.55 13.23
C ASP A 101 5.53 30.97 13.29
N GLY A 102 5.74 29.76 12.78
CA GLY A 102 7.02 29.05 12.80
C GLY A 102 7.29 28.26 14.09
N SER A 103 6.40 28.28 15.07
CA SER A 103 6.55 27.50 16.31
C SER A 103 6.24 26.01 16.09
N PRO A 104 6.80 25.11 16.92
CA PRO A 104 6.45 23.69 16.84
C PRO A 104 5.02 23.44 17.35
N LEU A 105 4.19 22.83 16.51
CA LEU A 105 2.84 22.38 16.84
C LEU A 105 2.86 20.87 17.03
N LYS A 106 2.55 20.40 18.24
CA LYS A 106 2.40 18.98 18.57
C LYS A 106 0.94 18.56 18.46
N VAL A 107 0.70 17.50 17.72
CA VAL A 107 -0.64 16.97 17.46
C VAL A 107 -0.63 15.47 17.62
N THR A 108 -1.58 14.91 18.37
CA THR A 108 -1.76 13.46 18.46
C THR A 108 -2.72 12.96 17.39
N VAL A 109 -2.66 11.66 17.07
CA VAL A 109 -3.66 11.02 16.20
C VAL A 109 -5.06 11.21 16.76
N LYS A 110 -5.22 11.10 18.09
CA LYS A 110 -6.49 11.38 18.77
C LYS A 110 -7.01 12.78 18.48
N ASP A 111 -6.14 13.80 18.55
CA ASP A 111 -6.56 15.17 18.25
C ASP A 111 -7.06 15.29 16.81
N ILE A 112 -6.38 14.66 15.85
CA ILE A 112 -6.76 14.68 14.43
C ILE A 112 -8.14 14.04 14.25
N VAL A 113 -8.33 12.81 14.72
CA VAL A 113 -9.56 12.05 14.46
C VAL A 113 -10.77 12.53 15.27
N THR A 114 -10.56 13.26 16.37
CA THR A 114 -11.67 13.75 17.24
C THR A 114 -11.99 15.23 17.05
N LYS A 115 -11.01 16.05 16.66
CA LYS A 115 -11.18 17.52 16.55
C LYS A 115 -11.42 18.02 15.14
N LEU A 116 -10.97 17.29 14.12
CA LEU A 116 -11.18 17.66 12.71
C LEU A 116 -12.54 17.21 12.15
N THR A 117 -13.54 17.08 13.00
CA THR A 117 -14.91 16.67 12.62
C THR A 117 -15.66 17.72 11.79
N ASN A 118 -15.15 18.94 11.71
CA ASN A 118 -15.77 20.05 10.98
C ASN A 118 -15.43 20.08 9.48
N ILE A 119 -14.55 19.19 9.04
CA ILE A 119 -14.19 19.10 7.62
C ILE A 119 -15.24 18.24 6.92
N THR A 120 -15.92 18.81 5.95
CA THR A 120 -16.88 18.12 5.10
C THR A 120 -16.38 18.17 3.66
N TYR A 121 -16.37 17.00 3.01
CA TYR A 121 -16.05 16.90 1.59
C TYR A 121 -17.34 16.91 0.77
N GLN A 122 -17.44 17.84 -0.15
CA GLN A 122 -18.51 17.82 -1.13
C GLN A 122 -18.14 16.80 -2.23
N PRO A 123 -19.08 15.92 -2.61
CA PRO A 123 -18.86 15.09 -3.78
C PRO A 123 -18.72 15.99 -5.01
N PRO A 124 -17.83 15.66 -5.98
CA PRO A 124 -17.82 16.34 -7.27
C PRO A 124 -19.21 16.29 -7.88
N SER A 125 -19.69 17.41 -8.43
CA SER A 125 -21.04 17.52 -9.02
C SER A 125 -21.29 16.50 -10.14
N ASP A 126 -20.22 16.02 -10.77
CA ASP A 126 -20.23 15.13 -11.93
C ASP A 126 -19.67 13.75 -11.61
N GLU A 127 -19.71 13.30 -10.35
CA GLU A 127 -19.18 12.00 -9.99
C GLU A 127 -20.08 10.89 -10.57
N PRO A 128 -19.68 10.21 -11.66
CA PRO A 128 -20.50 9.15 -12.25
C PRO A 128 -20.54 7.90 -11.36
N ILE A 129 -19.79 7.92 -10.25
CA ILE A 129 -19.58 6.78 -9.38
C ILE A 129 -19.79 7.20 -7.95
N LYS A 130 -20.89 6.78 -7.36
CA LYS A 130 -21.11 6.91 -5.92
C LYS A 130 -20.13 6.01 -5.19
N LEU A 131 -19.20 6.62 -4.44
CA LEU A 131 -18.43 5.90 -3.43
C LEU A 131 -19.38 5.62 -2.26
N THR A 132 -19.79 4.37 -2.13
CA THR A 132 -20.62 3.92 -1.01
C THR A 132 -19.73 3.19 -0.03
N SER A 133 -19.62 3.69 1.19
CA SER A 133 -19.05 2.93 2.30
C SER A 133 -20.18 2.22 3.02
N THR A 134 -20.16 0.92 2.99
CA THR A 134 -20.99 0.08 3.85
C THR A 134 -20.08 -0.54 4.90
N VAL A 135 -20.46 -0.47 6.17
CA VAL A 135 -19.76 -1.24 7.20
C VAL A 135 -19.93 -2.71 6.88
N VAL A 136 -18.87 -3.36 6.47
CA VAL A 136 -18.87 -4.79 6.17
C VAL A 136 -17.86 -5.44 7.09
N LYS A 137 -18.34 -6.29 7.96
CA LYS A 137 -17.47 -7.12 8.79
C LYS A 137 -16.84 -8.18 7.88
N THR A 138 -15.63 -7.94 7.41
CA THR A 138 -14.87 -8.89 6.60
C THR A 138 -14.01 -9.75 7.51
N ILE A 139 -13.97 -11.06 7.24
CA ILE A 139 -13.09 -11.98 7.96
C ILE A 139 -11.90 -12.28 7.03
N PRO A 140 -10.70 -11.80 7.35
CA PRO A 140 -9.53 -12.09 6.53
C PRO A 140 -9.13 -13.56 6.68
N LYS A 141 -8.85 -14.21 5.55
CA LYS A 141 -8.15 -15.49 5.51
C LYS A 141 -6.84 -15.31 4.78
N SER A 142 -5.77 -15.84 5.33
CA SER A 142 -4.42 -15.64 4.79
C SER A 142 -3.66 -16.96 4.65
N VAL A 143 -2.80 -17.01 3.64
CA VAL A 143 -1.77 -18.02 3.47
C VAL A 143 -0.44 -17.32 3.30
N THR A 144 0.56 -17.74 4.07
CA THR A 144 1.94 -17.24 3.97
C THR A 144 2.81 -18.33 3.35
N ILE A 145 3.51 -17.97 2.30
CA ILE A 145 4.46 -18.85 1.61
C ILE A 145 5.86 -18.38 1.98
N PRO A 146 6.62 -19.15 2.75
CA PRO A 146 8.03 -18.86 3.02
C PRO A 146 8.82 -18.84 1.71
N VAL A 147 9.67 -17.84 1.56
CA VAL A 147 10.52 -17.68 0.39
C VAL A 147 11.95 -17.44 0.89
N SER A 148 12.92 -18.04 0.20
CA SER A 148 14.32 -17.69 0.40
C SER A 148 14.89 -17.29 -0.94
N GLY A 149 15.01 -15.98 -1.18
CA GLY A 149 15.51 -15.49 -2.46
C GLY A 149 15.83 -14.01 -2.47
N GLU A 150 16.76 -13.64 -3.33
CA GLU A 150 17.08 -12.24 -3.59
C GLU A 150 16.33 -11.74 -4.82
N LEU A 151 15.55 -10.69 -4.67
CA LEU A 151 14.98 -9.94 -5.78
C LEU A 151 16.01 -8.95 -6.29
N THR A 152 16.45 -9.16 -7.50
CA THR A 152 17.39 -8.29 -8.24
C THR A 152 16.67 -7.61 -9.41
N LYS A 153 17.38 -6.80 -10.18
CA LYS A 153 16.86 -6.23 -11.44
C LYS A 153 16.44 -7.28 -12.47
N ASP A 154 17.02 -8.50 -12.40
CA ASP A 154 16.70 -9.60 -13.29
C ASP A 154 15.40 -10.31 -12.90
N GLY A 155 14.84 -9.94 -11.74
CA GLY A 155 13.61 -10.47 -11.19
C GLY A 155 13.82 -11.69 -10.30
N LEU A 156 12.73 -12.15 -9.71
CA LEU A 156 12.65 -13.38 -8.92
C LEU A 156 11.40 -14.15 -9.34
N VAL A 157 11.56 -15.39 -9.72
CA VAL A 157 10.44 -16.30 -10.06
C VAL A 157 10.30 -17.34 -8.95
N LEU A 158 9.09 -17.45 -8.42
CA LEU A 158 8.74 -18.35 -7.34
C LEU A 158 7.71 -19.35 -7.82
N ASP A 159 8.00 -20.63 -7.70
CA ASP A 159 7.04 -21.69 -7.98
C ASP A 159 6.06 -21.82 -6.81
N ILE A 160 4.78 -21.78 -7.12
CA ILE A 160 3.67 -21.93 -6.15
C ILE A 160 2.71 -23.05 -6.55
N SER A 161 3.07 -23.85 -7.56
CA SER A 161 2.20 -24.86 -8.17
C SER A 161 1.72 -25.93 -7.20
N GLU A 162 2.54 -26.26 -6.21
CA GLU A 162 2.24 -27.34 -5.25
C GLU A 162 1.60 -26.86 -3.94
N ASN A 163 1.34 -25.52 -3.80
CA ASN A 163 0.78 -24.98 -2.56
C ASN A 163 -0.74 -25.17 -2.50
N GLN A 164 -1.18 -26.27 -1.88
CA GLN A 164 -2.60 -26.60 -1.75
C GLN A 164 -3.37 -25.56 -0.92
N GLN A 165 -2.78 -25.02 0.14
CA GLN A 165 -3.45 -24.00 0.98
C GLN A 165 -3.75 -22.75 0.19
N LEU A 166 -2.85 -22.34 -0.71
CA LEU A 166 -3.08 -21.21 -1.59
C LEU A 166 -4.14 -21.53 -2.65
N LYS A 167 -4.17 -22.75 -3.20
CA LYS A 167 -5.24 -23.20 -4.10
C LYS A 167 -6.61 -23.07 -3.44
N ASP A 168 -6.74 -23.59 -2.22
CA ASP A 168 -7.98 -23.53 -1.44
C ASP A 168 -8.39 -22.07 -1.12
N LEU A 169 -7.41 -21.22 -0.79
CA LEU A 169 -7.66 -19.80 -0.53
C LEU A 169 -8.19 -19.07 -1.75
N LEU A 170 -7.57 -19.27 -2.91
CA LEU A 170 -7.91 -18.59 -4.16
C LEU A 170 -9.17 -19.15 -4.85
N SER A 171 -9.57 -20.38 -4.52
CA SER A 171 -10.81 -20.97 -5.06
C SER A 171 -12.08 -20.34 -4.53
N VAL A 172 -11.97 -19.53 -3.48
CA VAL A 172 -13.11 -18.93 -2.80
C VAL A 172 -13.44 -17.57 -3.38
N ASP A 173 -14.73 -17.30 -3.57
CA ASP A 173 -15.19 -15.97 -3.94
C ASP A 173 -14.83 -14.94 -2.86
N SER A 174 -14.13 -13.90 -3.26
CA SER A 174 -13.62 -12.88 -2.35
C SER A 174 -13.93 -11.47 -2.86
N LYS A 175 -14.18 -10.53 -1.95
CA LYS A 175 -14.42 -9.13 -2.30
C LYS A 175 -13.14 -8.39 -2.65
N LEU A 176 -12.05 -8.73 -1.99
CA LEU A 176 -10.73 -8.15 -2.19
C LEU A 176 -9.66 -9.20 -1.90
N SER A 177 -8.65 -9.25 -2.73
CA SER A 177 -7.44 -10.00 -2.47
C SER A 177 -6.27 -9.05 -2.23
N ILE A 178 -5.46 -9.37 -1.22
CA ILE A 178 -4.30 -8.59 -0.83
C ILE A 178 -3.07 -9.46 -0.97
N PHE A 179 -2.08 -8.95 -1.66
CA PHE A 179 -0.78 -9.58 -1.80
C PHE A 179 0.27 -8.77 -1.06
N THR A 180 0.99 -9.41 -0.15
CA THR A 180 2.05 -8.79 0.64
C THR A 180 3.38 -9.46 0.36
N VAL A 181 4.41 -8.68 0.12
CA VAL A 181 5.80 -9.13 0.03
C VAL A 181 6.49 -8.74 1.33
N GLU A 182 6.90 -9.73 2.10
CA GLU A 182 7.69 -9.53 3.31
C GLU A 182 9.17 -9.60 2.96
N THR A 183 9.92 -8.58 3.35
CA THR A 183 11.34 -8.46 3.04
C THR A 183 12.20 -8.54 4.29
N GLY A 184 13.46 -8.84 4.10
CA GLY A 184 14.49 -8.53 5.07
C GLY A 184 14.73 -7.03 5.20
N PRO A 185 15.67 -6.64 6.07
CA PRO A 185 16.02 -5.26 6.26
C PRO A 185 16.39 -4.55 4.95
N ILE A 186 15.84 -3.36 4.71
CA ILE A 186 16.12 -2.57 3.52
C ILE A 186 17.12 -1.49 3.89
N SER A 187 18.35 -1.62 3.39
CA SER A 187 19.40 -0.61 3.57
C SER A 187 19.43 0.46 2.49
N TYR A 188 18.60 0.32 1.46
CA TYR A 188 18.56 1.23 0.33
C TYR A 188 17.70 2.46 0.62
N ALA A 189 18.31 3.63 0.46
CA ALA A 189 17.61 4.90 0.49
C ALA A 189 17.35 5.37 -0.94
N GLY A 190 16.14 5.18 -1.43
CA GLY A 190 15.75 5.63 -2.75
C GLY A 190 14.45 4.99 -3.24
N LYS A 191 13.99 5.50 -4.37
CA LYS A 191 12.76 5.04 -5.02
C LYS A 191 13.01 3.73 -5.76
N PHE A 192 12.10 2.78 -5.62
CA PHE A 192 12.03 1.57 -6.44
C PHE A 192 10.60 1.05 -6.53
N ASN A 193 10.35 0.21 -7.52
CA ASN A 193 9.06 -0.43 -7.70
C ASN A 193 9.24 -1.94 -7.84
N ILE A 194 8.27 -2.71 -7.33
CA ILE A 194 8.17 -4.14 -7.54
C ILE A 194 6.91 -4.42 -8.35
N SER A 195 7.08 -4.83 -9.59
CA SER A 195 5.97 -5.32 -10.42
C SER A 195 5.74 -6.79 -10.15
N VAL A 196 4.47 -7.19 -10.01
CA VAL A 196 4.05 -8.54 -9.67
C VAL A 196 3.33 -9.15 -10.87
N TYR A 197 3.77 -10.35 -11.27
CA TYR A 197 3.18 -11.11 -12.36
C TYR A 197 2.82 -12.52 -11.90
N VAL A 198 1.70 -13.04 -12.42
CA VAL A 198 1.32 -14.44 -12.29
C VAL A 198 1.72 -15.17 -13.57
N ASN A 199 2.22 -16.40 -13.42
CA ASN A 199 2.72 -17.21 -14.53
C ASN A 199 3.70 -16.48 -15.44
N GLN A 200 4.55 -15.65 -14.84
CA GLN A 200 5.62 -14.86 -15.45
C GLN A 200 5.20 -13.74 -16.40
N THR A 201 3.98 -13.74 -16.92
CA THR A 201 3.53 -12.80 -17.96
C THR A 201 2.32 -11.97 -17.56
N ASN A 202 1.43 -12.49 -16.72
CA ASN A 202 0.19 -11.81 -16.38
C ASN A 202 0.43 -10.81 -15.25
N TYR A 203 0.52 -9.53 -15.59
CA TYR A 203 0.68 -8.44 -14.64
C TYR A 203 -0.54 -8.32 -13.74
N ILE A 204 -0.34 -8.32 -12.41
CA ILE A 204 -1.42 -8.20 -11.42
C ILE A 204 -1.34 -6.94 -10.57
N GLY A 205 -0.17 -6.31 -10.49
CA GLY A 205 -0.04 -5.08 -9.73
C GLY A 205 1.40 -4.66 -9.51
N ARG A 206 1.57 -3.50 -8.88
CA ARG A 206 2.87 -2.91 -8.60
C ARG A 206 2.90 -2.33 -7.19
N ILE A 207 3.95 -2.62 -6.45
CA ILE A 207 4.28 -1.98 -5.19
C ILE A 207 5.21 -0.81 -5.48
N ASN A 208 4.84 0.38 -5.03
CA ASN A 208 5.65 1.59 -5.21
C ASN A 208 6.27 1.98 -3.88
N VAL A 209 7.60 2.00 -3.83
CA VAL A 209 8.36 2.51 -2.70
C VAL A 209 8.95 3.86 -3.10
N LEU A 210 8.43 4.94 -2.55
CA LEU A 210 8.78 6.30 -2.96
C LEU A 210 10.10 6.76 -2.34
N ASP A 211 10.34 6.43 -1.08
CA ASP A 211 11.61 6.63 -0.41
C ASP A 211 11.79 5.57 0.68
N GLY A 212 12.85 4.79 0.57
CA GLY A 212 13.23 3.80 1.59
C GLY A 212 13.90 4.43 2.82
N ARG A 213 14.00 5.75 2.89
CA ARG A 213 14.51 6.42 4.09
C ARG A 213 13.41 6.52 5.12
N ILE A 214 13.67 5.91 6.26
CA ILE A 214 13.03 6.33 7.48
C ILE A 214 13.86 7.50 7.99
N PRO A 215 13.23 8.66 8.21
CA PRO A 215 13.92 9.79 8.80
C PRO A 215 14.15 9.50 10.28
N ASP A 216 15.04 8.59 10.58
CA ASP A 216 15.45 8.37 11.96
C ASP A 216 16.94 8.62 12.09
N THR A 217 17.30 9.26 13.18
CA THR A 217 18.64 9.70 13.52
C THR A 217 19.65 8.56 13.70
N ASN A 218 19.19 7.31 13.63
CA ASN A 218 20.02 6.11 13.57
C ASN A 218 20.09 5.54 12.15
N LEU A 219 20.98 6.05 11.34
CA LEU A 219 21.30 5.61 9.98
C LEU A 219 21.67 4.11 9.84
N ASN A 220 21.77 3.37 10.95
CA ASN A 220 22.15 1.96 10.98
C ASN A 220 21.00 1.00 11.28
N ALA A 221 19.79 1.48 11.51
CA ALA A 221 18.64 0.60 11.70
C ALA A 221 18.07 0.20 10.35
N ALA A 222 18.41 -0.98 9.88
CA ALA A 222 17.77 -1.60 8.75
C ALA A 222 16.34 -1.99 9.17
N HIS A 223 15.33 -1.46 8.49
CA HIS A 223 13.94 -1.72 8.82
C HIS A 223 13.35 -2.82 7.95
N GLU A 224 12.67 -3.76 8.59
CA GLU A 224 11.82 -4.75 7.94
C GLU A 224 10.40 -4.19 7.87
N PHE A 225 9.83 -4.07 6.69
CA PHE A 225 8.40 -3.79 6.57
C PHE A 225 7.77 -4.56 5.43
N PRO A 226 6.57 -5.08 5.65
CA PRO A 226 5.82 -5.73 4.59
C PRO A 226 5.38 -4.70 3.55
N MET A 227 5.58 -5.02 2.28
CA MET A 227 5.11 -4.24 1.15
C MET A 227 3.84 -4.87 0.61
N THR A 228 2.73 -4.15 0.68
CA THR A 228 1.41 -4.67 0.36
C THR A 228 0.82 -4.01 -0.89
N ILE A 229 0.17 -4.79 -1.74
CA ILE A 229 -0.72 -4.29 -2.78
C ILE A 229 -2.10 -4.92 -2.64
N GLY A 230 -3.14 -4.12 -2.86
CA GLY A 230 -4.49 -4.64 -3.08
C GLY A 230 -4.64 -5.07 -4.52
N ILE A 231 -5.16 -6.27 -4.72
CA ILE A 231 -5.50 -6.79 -6.03
C ILE A 231 -7.02 -6.89 -6.07
N GLY A 232 -7.66 -6.01 -6.83
CA GLY A 232 -9.10 -6.07 -7.02
C GLY A 232 -9.51 -7.45 -7.55
N GLN A 233 -10.60 -8.00 -7.01
CA GLN A 233 -11.12 -9.31 -7.41
C GLN A 233 -11.23 -9.44 -8.93
N GLN A 234 -11.67 -8.40 -9.62
CA GLN A 234 -11.81 -8.40 -11.06
C GLN A 234 -10.46 -8.53 -11.79
N SER A 235 -9.38 -7.96 -11.24
CA SER A 235 -8.04 -8.13 -11.79
C SER A 235 -7.48 -9.52 -11.51
N LEU A 236 -7.75 -10.09 -10.33
CA LEU A 236 -7.35 -11.45 -10.01
C LEU A 236 -8.19 -12.46 -10.83
N THR A 237 -9.50 -12.31 -10.83
CA THR A 237 -10.42 -13.22 -11.56
C THR A 237 -10.24 -13.12 -13.06
N ASN A 238 -10.12 -11.93 -13.63
CA ASN A 238 -9.89 -11.76 -15.06
C ASN A 238 -8.50 -12.25 -15.47
N ASN A 239 -7.45 -11.96 -14.70
CA ASN A 239 -6.10 -12.41 -15.00
C ASN A 239 -5.86 -13.89 -14.66
N LEU A 240 -6.60 -14.45 -13.71
CA LEU A 240 -6.57 -15.87 -13.38
C LEU A 240 -7.52 -16.70 -14.25
N ASN A 241 -8.72 -16.19 -14.59
CA ASN A 241 -9.72 -16.94 -15.34
C ASN A 241 -9.62 -16.78 -16.87
N THR A 242 -9.11 -15.65 -17.38
CA THR A 242 -9.04 -15.44 -18.84
C THR A 242 -7.78 -16.03 -19.48
N SER A 243 -6.74 -16.32 -18.70
CA SER A 243 -5.49 -16.87 -19.24
C SER A 243 -5.24 -18.32 -18.84
N LEU A 244 -6.04 -18.89 -17.94
CA LEU A 244 -5.67 -20.13 -17.25
C LEU A 244 -6.87 -21.06 -17.13
N SER A 245 -6.83 -22.10 -17.90
CA SER A 245 -7.48 -23.38 -17.57
C SER A 245 -6.84 -24.02 -16.32
N GLY A 246 -6.55 -23.24 -15.26
CA GLY A 246 -5.90 -23.76 -14.07
C GLY A 246 -5.36 -22.74 -13.08
N TYR A 247 -4.97 -23.22 -11.94
CA TYR A 247 -4.35 -22.53 -10.83
C TYR A 247 -3.01 -21.88 -11.21
N PRO A 248 -2.64 -20.70 -10.68
CA PRO A 248 -1.35 -20.07 -10.97
C PRO A 248 -0.19 -20.96 -10.52
N LYS A 249 0.78 -21.14 -11.42
CA LYS A 249 1.95 -21.99 -11.17
C LYS A 249 3.12 -21.22 -10.59
N SER A 250 3.22 -19.92 -10.88
CA SER A 250 4.34 -19.11 -10.41
C SER A 250 3.96 -17.66 -10.17
N ILE A 251 4.71 -17.02 -9.27
CA ILE A 251 4.75 -15.56 -9.07
C ILE A 251 6.11 -15.07 -9.54
N LYS A 252 6.12 -14.04 -10.38
CA LYS A 252 7.31 -13.32 -10.78
C LYS A 252 7.29 -11.92 -10.20
N LEU A 253 8.33 -11.58 -9.48
CA LEU A 253 8.61 -10.22 -9.01
C LEU A 253 9.66 -9.59 -9.91
N VAL A 254 9.46 -8.33 -10.30
CA VAL A 254 10.41 -7.58 -11.13
C VAL A 254 10.69 -6.24 -10.47
N LEU A 255 11.96 -6.02 -10.15
CA LEU A 255 12.44 -4.77 -9.56
C LEU A 255 12.70 -3.74 -10.66
N SER A 256 12.18 -2.52 -10.50
CA SER A 256 12.34 -1.44 -11.47
C SER A 256 12.54 -0.08 -10.80
N LYS A 257 12.96 0.91 -11.56
CA LYS A 257 13.26 2.28 -11.10
C LYS A 257 14.34 2.37 -10.02
N VAL A 258 15.19 1.38 -9.92
CA VAL A 258 16.28 1.33 -8.94
C VAL A 258 17.44 2.17 -9.45
N GLN A 259 17.91 3.13 -8.64
CA GLN A 259 19.07 3.97 -8.97
C GLN A 259 20.40 3.21 -8.82
N ASN A 260 20.49 2.37 -7.79
CA ASN A 260 21.69 1.56 -7.56
C ASN A 260 21.58 0.22 -8.29
N LYS A 261 22.44 0.00 -9.28
CA LYS A 261 22.46 -1.23 -10.11
C LYS A 261 22.73 -2.51 -9.31
N ASN A 262 23.36 -2.39 -8.15
CA ASN A 262 23.69 -3.52 -7.27
C ASN A 262 22.66 -3.72 -6.15
N PHE A 263 21.55 -2.97 -6.16
CA PHE A 263 20.51 -3.12 -5.17
C PHE A 263 19.86 -4.49 -5.28
N LYS A 264 19.73 -5.12 -4.13
CA LYS A 264 19.08 -6.41 -3.96
C LYS A 264 18.13 -6.33 -2.78
N LEU A 265 17.04 -7.06 -2.86
CA LEU A 265 16.04 -7.13 -1.82
C LEU A 265 15.85 -8.58 -1.41
N ASN A 266 16.14 -8.87 -0.15
CA ASN A 266 15.91 -10.21 0.39
C ASN A 266 14.42 -10.41 0.65
N ILE A 267 13.79 -11.37 -0.03
CA ILE A 267 12.39 -11.72 0.16
C ILE A 267 12.30 -12.86 1.17
N LYS A 268 11.53 -12.65 2.24
CA LYS A 268 11.32 -13.63 3.32
C LYS A 268 10.08 -14.47 3.09
N SER A 269 8.99 -13.83 2.69
CA SER A 269 7.73 -14.52 2.44
C SER A 269 6.82 -13.74 1.49
N LEU A 270 5.86 -14.47 0.90
CA LEU A 270 4.71 -13.92 0.23
C LEU A 270 3.46 -14.26 1.04
N LYS A 271 2.64 -13.27 1.33
CA LYS A 271 1.36 -13.47 2.02
C LYS A 271 0.20 -13.10 1.10
N PHE A 272 -0.72 -14.03 0.94
CA PHE A 272 -1.99 -13.81 0.26
C PHE A 272 -3.09 -13.70 1.29
N THR A 273 -3.89 -12.66 1.22
CA THR A 273 -5.05 -12.47 2.10
C THR A 273 -6.27 -12.22 1.24
N VAL A 274 -7.35 -12.96 1.51
CA VAL A 274 -8.66 -12.70 0.91
C VAL A 274 -9.61 -12.18 1.97
N LEU A 275 -10.40 -11.18 1.62
CA LEU A 275 -11.46 -10.60 2.44
C LEU A 275 -12.81 -11.10 1.94
N ARG A 276 -13.58 -11.72 2.82
CA ARG A 276 -14.91 -12.30 2.55
C ARG A 276 -16.01 -11.45 3.09
#